data_3d933a2ae84afa4cbc3483325f338b54
#
_entry.id   3d933a2ae84afa4cbc3483325f338b54
#
_cell.length_a   1.000
_cell.length_b   1.000
_cell.length_c   1.000
_cell.angle_alpha   90.00
_cell.angle_beta   90.00
_cell.angle_gamma   90.00
#
_symmetry.space_group_name_H-M   'P 1'
#
loop_
_entity.id
_entity.type
_entity.pdbx_description
1 polymer ?
#
loop_
_entity_poly.entity_id
_entity_poly.type
_entity_poly.pdbx_seq_one_letter_code
_entity_poly.pdbx_strand_id
1 'polypeptide(L)'
;MISKSPAEIDSPDDAPAPTDAPDPLGALARDAASGDHDARVRLLSLVAPPVTAAVRVLLGARHPDLEDAVQEALVAITASLDRFRGESSFLHYARRIAVRTALALRRSRDERARRLAEAQAEQAAPDPWPREPLDLERERRLAAFRRLLDELPEGQAECLAYRVLLEHPLPQIARDVGVPVNTVRSRIRLARNHLRDRILADPTLADLLVPNEDER
;
A
#
# COMPACT_ATOMS: atom_id res chain seq x y z
N MET A 1 15.78 -38.89 5.33
CA MET A 1 16.52 -38.04 6.27
C MET A 1 17.23 -36.97 5.47
N ILE A 2 16.69 -35.77 5.37
CA ILE A 2 17.44 -34.51 5.30
C ILE A 2 16.38 -33.43 5.65
N SER A 3 16.46 -33.01 6.89
CA SER A 3 15.69 -31.90 7.46
C SER A 3 16.25 -30.60 6.86
N LYS A 4 15.49 -29.90 6.03
CA LYS A 4 15.83 -28.56 5.58
C LYS A 4 15.17 -27.55 6.51
N SER A 5 16.02 -26.94 7.31
CA SER A 5 15.69 -25.93 8.32
C SER A 5 15.06 -24.70 7.67
N PRO A 6 14.02 -24.07 8.27
CA PRO A 6 13.37 -22.85 7.74
C PRO A 6 14.10 -21.54 8.13
N ALA A 7 15.45 -21.54 8.08
CA ALA A 7 16.26 -20.45 8.63
C ALA A 7 17.06 -19.67 7.56
N GLU A 8 16.59 -19.60 6.29
CA GLU A 8 17.40 -18.96 5.24
C GLU A 8 16.59 -17.96 4.39
N ILE A 9 15.81 -17.09 5.05
CA ILE A 9 15.16 -15.91 4.43
C ILE A 9 15.53 -14.65 5.21
N ASP A 10 16.75 -14.54 5.67
CA ASP A 10 17.21 -13.32 6.33
C ASP A 10 18.63 -12.97 5.85
N SER A 11 18.74 -12.61 4.55
CA SER A 11 19.93 -11.91 4.08
C SER A 11 19.77 -10.42 4.32
N PRO A 12 20.60 -9.79 5.16
CA PRO A 12 20.40 -8.41 5.58
C PRO A 12 20.81 -7.33 4.57
N ASP A 13 21.11 -7.68 3.32
CA ASP A 13 21.82 -6.76 2.40
C ASP A 13 21.29 -6.69 0.97
N ASP A 14 19.98 -6.80 0.79
CA ASP A 14 19.36 -6.56 -0.52
C ASP A 14 18.72 -5.15 -0.56
N ALA A 15 19.56 -4.14 -0.42
CA ALA A 15 19.20 -2.79 -0.83
C ALA A 15 19.29 -2.78 -2.36
N PRO A 16 18.19 -2.55 -3.12
CA PRO A 16 18.33 -2.22 -4.51
C PRO A 16 19.22 -1.00 -4.59
N ALA A 17 20.35 -1.12 -5.31
CA ALA A 17 21.23 -0.03 -5.63
C ALA A 17 20.39 1.13 -6.20
N PRO A 18 20.78 2.41 -5.96
CA PRO A 18 20.14 3.53 -6.63
C PRO A 18 20.18 3.21 -8.13
N THR A 19 19.01 3.05 -8.71
CA THR A 19 18.90 2.75 -10.14
C THR A 19 19.40 3.98 -10.85
N ASP A 20 20.57 3.89 -11.43
CA ASP A 20 21.23 4.94 -12.23
C ASP A 20 20.53 5.15 -13.59
N ALA A 21 19.35 4.55 -13.74
CA ALA A 21 18.46 4.73 -14.87
C ALA A 21 17.76 6.10 -14.77
N PRO A 22 17.72 6.86 -15.86
CA PRO A 22 17.05 8.16 -15.87
C PRO A 22 15.58 7.98 -15.45
N ASP A 23 15.16 8.75 -14.43
CA ASP A 23 13.75 8.80 -14.00
C ASP A 23 13.00 9.87 -14.84
N PRO A 24 12.33 9.49 -15.93
CA PRO A 24 11.63 10.44 -16.79
C PRO A 24 10.46 11.12 -16.06
N LEU A 25 9.84 10.45 -15.08
CA LEU A 25 8.81 11.04 -14.24
C LEU A 25 9.41 12.03 -13.24
N GLY A 26 10.62 11.77 -12.74
CA GLY A 26 11.34 12.70 -11.88
C GLY A 26 11.76 13.97 -12.61
N ALA A 27 12.14 13.91 -13.90
CA ALA A 27 12.38 15.09 -14.72
C ALA A 27 11.07 15.90 -14.89
N LEU A 28 9.99 15.24 -15.29
CA LEU A 28 8.68 15.87 -15.48
C LEU A 28 8.13 16.48 -14.17
N ALA A 29 8.42 15.87 -13.02
CA ALA A 29 8.05 16.39 -11.71
C ALA A 29 8.78 17.69 -11.36
N ARG A 30 10.06 17.82 -11.73
CA ARG A 30 10.83 19.06 -11.55
C ARG A 30 10.29 20.20 -12.43
N ASP A 31 9.95 19.91 -13.68
CA ASP A 31 9.35 20.88 -14.59
C ASP A 31 7.97 21.33 -14.05
N ALA A 32 7.14 20.40 -13.61
CA ALA A 32 5.86 20.68 -12.97
C ALA A 32 6.00 21.51 -11.68
N ALA A 33 7.05 21.26 -10.86
CA ALA A 33 7.34 22.01 -9.66
C ALA A 33 7.80 23.46 -9.98
N SER A 34 8.48 23.66 -11.11
CA SER A 34 8.86 25.01 -11.57
C SER A 34 7.72 25.84 -12.14
N GLY A 35 6.49 25.29 -12.19
CA GLY A 35 5.29 25.99 -12.63
C GLY A 35 4.83 25.62 -14.05
N ASP A 36 5.50 24.68 -14.74
CA ASP A 36 5.05 24.21 -16.04
C ASP A 36 3.73 23.45 -15.90
N HIS A 37 2.66 24.05 -16.44
CA HIS A 37 1.31 23.48 -16.39
C HIS A 37 1.18 22.21 -17.24
N ASP A 38 1.77 22.18 -18.42
CA ASP A 38 1.68 21.03 -19.33
C ASP A 38 2.46 19.84 -18.75
N ALA A 39 3.63 20.08 -18.17
CA ALA A 39 4.38 19.08 -17.44
C ALA A 39 3.56 18.50 -16.28
N ARG A 40 2.84 19.34 -15.53
CA ARG A 40 1.97 18.91 -14.42
C ARG A 40 0.82 18.03 -14.90
N VAL A 41 0.12 18.42 -15.96
CA VAL A 41 -0.99 17.63 -16.53
C VAL A 41 -0.47 16.28 -17.02
N ARG A 42 0.65 16.25 -17.75
CA ARG A 42 1.27 15.01 -18.23
C ARG A 42 1.72 14.11 -17.08
N LEU A 43 2.35 14.68 -16.06
CA LEU A 43 2.78 13.94 -14.88
C LEU A 43 1.59 13.25 -14.20
N LEU A 44 0.52 14.01 -13.92
CA LEU A 44 -0.67 13.48 -13.25
C LEU A 44 -1.35 12.39 -14.09
N SER A 45 -1.42 12.54 -15.40
CA SER A 45 -2.00 11.50 -16.26
C SER A 45 -1.20 10.18 -16.23
N LEU A 46 0.12 10.27 -16.09
CA LEU A 46 1.00 9.10 -16.03
C LEU A 46 1.00 8.41 -14.65
N VAL A 47 0.83 9.18 -13.56
CA VAL A 47 0.83 8.60 -12.21
C VAL A 47 -0.55 8.21 -11.70
N ALA A 48 -1.63 8.74 -12.28
CA ALA A 48 -2.99 8.43 -11.84
C ALA A 48 -3.32 6.92 -11.88
N PRO A 49 -3.01 6.15 -12.95
CA PRO A 49 -3.27 4.72 -12.97
C PRO A 49 -2.55 3.94 -11.84
N PRO A 50 -1.23 4.07 -11.62
CA PRO A 50 -0.56 3.36 -10.54
C PRO A 50 -0.97 3.84 -9.14
N VAL A 51 -1.35 5.11 -8.97
CA VAL A 51 -1.92 5.64 -7.72
C VAL A 51 -3.27 4.99 -7.46
N THR A 52 -4.16 4.97 -8.45
CA THR A 52 -5.47 4.29 -8.37
C THR A 52 -5.32 2.82 -8.02
N ALA A 53 -4.37 2.12 -8.65
CA ALA A 53 -4.11 0.72 -8.35
C ALA A 53 -3.68 0.52 -6.88
N ALA A 54 -2.79 1.36 -6.36
CA ALA A 54 -2.34 1.28 -4.96
C ALA A 54 -3.48 1.54 -3.96
N VAL A 55 -4.30 2.57 -4.21
CA VAL A 55 -5.46 2.89 -3.37
C VAL A 55 -6.49 1.75 -3.43
N ARG A 56 -6.78 1.22 -4.62
CA ARG A 56 -7.72 0.12 -4.84
C ARG A 56 -7.32 -1.16 -4.08
N VAL A 57 -6.04 -1.48 -4.02
CA VAL A 57 -5.56 -2.64 -3.25
C VAL A 57 -5.91 -2.49 -1.76
N LEU A 58 -5.74 -1.28 -1.21
CA LEU A 58 -5.94 -1.02 0.21
C LEU A 58 -7.40 -0.78 0.60
N LEU A 59 -8.19 -0.12 -0.23
CA LEU A 59 -9.60 0.16 0.06
C LEU A 59 -10.53 -0.93 -0.46
N GLY A 60 -10.21 -1.54 -1.58
CA GLY A 60 -11.08 -2.44 -2.34
C GLY A 60 -11.65 -1.76 -3.58
N ALA A 61 -11.91 -2.57 -4.61
CA ALA A 61 -12.39 -2.07 -5.90
C ALA A 61 -13.80 -1.46 -5.85
N ARG A 62 -14.58 -1.80 -4.81
CA ARG A 62 -15.97 -1.33 -4.62
C ARG A 62 -16.13 -0.41 -3.42
N HIS A 63 -15.03 0.15 -2.93
CA HIS A 63 -15.09 1.04 -1.78
C HIS A 63 -15.76 2.38 -2.18
N PRO A 64 -16.78 2.87 -1.44
CA PRO A 64 -17.51 4.09 -1.82
C PRO A 64 -16.61 5.32 -1.91
N ASP A 65 -15.59 5.42 -1.07
CA ASP A 65 -14.65 6.55 -1.03
C ASP A 65 -13.41 6.30 -1.90
N LEU A 66 -13.43 5.34 -2.85
CA LEU A 66 -12.26 5.03 -3.68
C LEU A 66 -11.82 6.22 -4.55
N GLU A 67 -12.79 6.88 -5.19
CA GLU A 67 -12.52 8.02 -6.06
C GLU A 67 -12.01 9.21 -5.26
N ASP A 68 -12.63 9.49 -4.12
CA ASP A 68 -12.23 10.58 -3.23
C ASP A 68 -10.81 10.36 -2.72
N ALA A 69 -10.48 9.13 -2.31
CA ALA A 69 -9.12 8.77 -1.87
C ALA A 69 -8.07 8.92 -2.99
N VAL A 70 -8.43 8.58 -4.23
CA VAL A 70 -7.55 8.78 -5.39
C VAL A 70 -7.35 10.27 -5.67
N GLN A 71 -8.42 11.07 -5.65
CA GLN A 71 -8.33 12.52 -5.79
C GLN A 71 -7.48 13.15 -4.70
N GLU A 72 -7.71 12.79 -3.43
CA GLU A 72 -6.93 13.28 -2.29
C GLU A 72 -5.44 12.94 -2.44
N ALA A 73 -5.12 11.71 -2.86
CA ALA A 73 -3.75 11.30 -3.14
C ALA A 73 -3.11 12.14 -4.27
N LEU A 74 -3.82 12.38 -5.37
CA LEU A 74 -3.32 13.20 -6.49
C LEU A 74 -3.14 14.66 -6.10
N VAL A 75 -4.03 15.21 -5.27
CA VAL A 75 -3.90 16.56 -4.69
C VAL A 75 -2.67 16.63 -3.78
N ALA A 76 -2.48 15.64 -2.90
CA ALA A 76 -1.31 15.58 -2.03
C ALA A 76 0.01 15.42 -2.80
N ILE A 77 0.02 14.63 -3.88
CA ILE A 77 1.17 14.52 -4.79
C ILE A 77 1.48 15.89 -5.42
N THR A 78 0.47 16.56 -5.94
CA THR A 78 0.63 17.89 -6.57
C THR A 78 1.16 18.92 -5.57
N ALA A 79 0.60 18.94 -4.37
CA ALA A 79 1.01 19.87 -3.30
C ALA A 79 2.42 19.60 -2.73
N SER A 80 3.01 18.45 -3.06
CA SER A 80 4.32 18.03 -2.56
C SER A 80 5.41 17.95 -3.64
N LEU A 81 5.15 18.44 -4.86
CA LEU A 81 6.10 18.38 -5.97
C LEU A 81 7.43 19.07 -5.64
N ASP A 82 7.38 20.24 -5.00
CA ASP A 82 8.53 21.01 -4.54
C ASP A 82 9.37 20.31 -3.46
N ARG A 83 8.81 19.31 -2.79
CA ARG A 83 9.49 18.49 -1.77
C ARG A 83 10.16 17.25 -2.33
N PHE A 84 9.93 16.93 -3.59
CA PHE A 84 10.54 15.77 -4.23
C PHE A 84 12.02 15.99 -4.48
N ARG A 85 12.89 15.27 -3.76
CA ARG A 85 14.36 15.42 -3.79
C ARG A 85 15.06 14.47 -4.76
N GLY A 86 14.33 13.56 -5.43
CA GLY A 86 14.94 12.55 -6.32
C GLY A 86 15.68 11.42 -5.59
N GLU A 87 15.46 11.24 -4.29
CA GLU A 87 16.05 10.15 -3.49
C GLU A 87 15.46 8.75 -3.84
N SER A 88 14.40 8.74 -4.61
CA SER A 88 13.76 7.55 -5.18
C SER A 88 13.13 7.95 -6.50
N SER A 89 12.64 6.97 -7.31
CA SER A 89 11.85 7.32 -8.49
C SER A 89 10.58 8.06 -8.10
N PHE A 90 10.11 8.97 -8.97
CA PHE A 90 8.90 9.74 -8.71
C PHE A 90 7.66 8.81 -8.57
N LEU A 91 7.64 7.71 -9.31
CA LEU A 91 6.58 6.72 -9.18
C LEU A 91 6.50 6.11 -7.77
N HIS A 92 7.65 5.78 -7.18
CA HIS A 92 7.69 5.31 -5.79
C HIS A 92 7.22 6.38 -4.81
N TYR A 93 7.64 7.63 -5.03
CA TYR A 93 7.19 8.77 -4.23
C TYR A 93 5.67 8.94 -4.28
N ALA A 94 5.07 8.91 -5.47
CA ALA A 94 3.63 9.03 -5.67
C ALA A 94 2.85 7.86 -5.02
N ARG A 95 3.31 6.61 -5.22
CA ARG A 95 2.71 5.43 -4.59
C ARG A 95 2.76 5.48 -3.06
N ARG A 96 3.84 5.98 -2.48
CA ARG A 96 3.96 6.19 -1.03
C ARG A 96 2.87 7.12 -0.51
N ILE A 97 2.64 8.25 -1.18
CA ILE A 97 1.57 9.18 -0.82
C ILE A 97 0.21 8.48 -0.91
N ALA A 98 -0.04 7.73 -2.00
CA ALA A 98 -1.27 6.97 -2.19
C ALA A 98 -1.54 5.96 -1.07
N VAL A 99 -0.52 5.19 -0.66
CA VAL A 99 -0.63 4.23 0.45
C VAL A 99 -0.95 4.95 1.77
N ARG A 100 -0.28 6.06 2.07
CA ARG A 100 -0.57 6.85 3.28
C ARG A 100 -1.99 7.39 3.30
N THR A 101 -2.45 7.97 2.20
CA THR A 101 -3.83 8.49 2.06
C THR A 101 -4.84 7.38 2.28
N ALA A 102 -4.67 6.23 1.61
CA ALA A 102 -5.57 5.10 1.75
C ALA A 102 -5.61 4.53 3.18
N LEU A 103 -4.46 4.38 3.84
CA LEU A 103 -4.39 3.93 5.24
C LEU A 103 -5.00 4.94 6.22
N ALA A 104 -4.83 6.25 5.98
CA ALA A 104 -5.43 7.29 6.80
C ALA A 104 -6.97 7.26 6.69
N LEU A 105 -7.50 7.09 5.47
CA LEU A 105 -8.94 6.98 5.25
C LEU A 105 -9.53 5.74 5.93
N ARG A 106 -8.87 4.58 5.83
CA ARG A 106 -9.31 3.37 6.55
C ARG A 106 -9.46 3.63 8.05
N ARG A 107 -8.44 4.21 8.67
CA ARG A 107 -8.46 4.53 10.12
C ARG A 107 -9.60 5.47 10.50
N SER A 108 -9.79 6.55 9.74
CA SER A 108 -10.86 7.52 10.02
C SER A 108 -12.24 6.89 9.91
N ARG A 109 -12.40 5.91 9.04
CA ARG A 109 -13.65 5.17 8.86
C ARG A 109 -13.91 4.18 9.99
N ASP A 110 -12.87 3.45 10.43
CA ASP A 110 -12.98 2.55 11.58
C ASP A 110 -13.32 3.31 12.87
N GLU A 111 -12.75 4.49 13.06
CA GLU A 111 -13.13 5.36 14.17
C GLU A 111 -14.57 5.86 14.06
N ARG A 112 -15.02 6.24 12.83
CA ARG A 112 -16.42 6.61 12.61
C ARG A 112 -17.35 5.43 12.80
N ALA A 113 -17.01 4.26 12.26
CA ALA A 113 -17.80 3.04 12.41
C ALA A 113 -17.92 2.63 13.87
N ARG A 114 -16.87 2.75 14.68
CA ARG A 114 -16.93 2.52 16.14
C ARG A 114 -17.87 3.52 16.82
N ARG A 115 -17.75 4.80 16.50
CA ARG A 115 -18.64 5.86 17.04
C ARG A 115 -20.08 5.70 16.60
N LEU A 116 -20.32 5.19 15.36
CA LEU A 116 -21.66 4.95 14.81
C LEU A 116 -22.24 3.60 15.23
N ALA A 117 -21.42 2.56 15.44
CA ALA A 117 -21.86 1.28 16.01
C ALA A 117 -22.35 1.45 17.45
N GLU A 118 -21.83 2.46 18.15
CA GLU A 118 -22.43 2.95 19.41
C GLU A 118 -23.77 3.68 19.19
N ALA A 119 -24.09 4.08 17.94
CA ALA A 119 -25.27 4.88 17.60
C ALA A 119 -26.28 4.21 16.64
N GLN A 120 -25.92 3.42 15.62
CA GLN A 120 -26.83 2.63 14.75
C GLN A 120 -26.10 1.93 13.58
N ALA A 121 -26.69 0.77 13.12
CA ALA A 121 -26.23 0.06 11.92
C ALA A 121 -26.78 0.70 10.65
N GLU A 122 -25.94 1.04 9.67
CA GLU A 122 -26.40 1.59 8.39
C GLU A 122 -25.84 0.88 7.15
N GLN A 123 -26.70 0.83 6.16
CA GLN A 123 -26.67 0.01 4.94
C GLN A 123 -25.66 0.51 3.90
N ALA A 124 -25.02 -0.42 3.18
CA ALA A 124 -24.15 -0.13 2.04
C ALA A 124 -24.97 0.18 0.77
N ALA A 125 -24.67 1.29 0.09
CA ALA A 125 -25.28 1.67 -1.18
C ALA A 125 -24.62 0.95 -2.39
N PRO A 126 -25.37 0.67 -3.48
CA PRO A 126 -24.84 -0.03 -4.66
C PRO A 126 -24.06 0.91 -5.59
N ASP A 127 -23.01 0.36 -6.20
CA ASP A 127 -22.00 0.99 -7.04
C ASP A 127 -22.50 1.20 -8.49
N PRO A 128 -22.30 2.39 -9.12
CA PRO A 128 -22.73 2.69 -10.49
C PRO A 128 -21.65 2.56 -11.58
N TRP A 129 -20.42 2.07 -11.31
CA TRP A 129 -19.31 2.12 -12.25
C TRP A 129 -19.10 0.87 -13.12
N PRO A 130 -18.59 0.98 -14.37
CA PRO A 130 -18.36 -0.18 -15.25
C PRO A 130 -17.27 -1.09 -14.70
N ARG A 131 -17.59 -2.38 -14.67
CA ARG A 131 -16.80 -3.44 -14.03
C ARG A 131 -15.84 -4.04 -15.03
N GLU A 132 -14.53 -3.88 -14.83
CA GLU A 132 -13.58 -4.86 -15.34
C GLU A 132 -13.90 -6.24 -14.71
N PRO A 133 -13.74 -7.34 -15.47
CA PRO A 133 -13.92 -8.69 -14.91
C PRO A 133 -12.98 -8.84 -13.70
N LEU A 134 -13.55 -8.77 -12.51
CA LEU A 134 -12.78 -8.99 -11.29
C LEU A 134 -12.42 -10.46 -11.25
N ASP A 135 -11.14 -10.78 -11.19
CA ASP A 135 -10.67 -12.05 -10.69
C ASP A 135 -11.17 -12.17 -9.23
N LEU A 136 -12.28 -12.90 -9.06
CA LEU A 136 -12.98 -13.06 -7.79
C LEU A 136 -12.06 -13.64 -6.71
N GLU A 137 -11.12 -14.48 -7.11
CA GLU A 137 -10.19 -15.11 -6.20
C GLU A 137 -9.14 -14.11 -5.72
N ARG A 138 -8.58 -13.32 -6.64
CA ARG A 138 -7.69 -12.22 -6.30
C ARG A 138 -8.36 -11.20 -5.38
N GLU A 139 -9.62 -10.84 -5.64
CA GLU A 139 -10.35 -9.90 -4.78
C GLU A 139 -10.62 -10.48 -3.39
N ARG A 140 -10.90 -11.80 -3.27
CA ARG A 140 -11.01 -12.48 -1.98
C ARG A 140 -9.69 -12.45 -1.21
N ARG A 141 -8.56 -12.72 -1.87
CA ARG A 141 -7.22 -12.64 -1.28
C ARG A 141 -6.92 -11.22 -0.79
N LEU A 142 -7.22 -10.20 -1.60
CA LEU A 142 -7.04 -8.80 -1.21
C LEU A 142 -7.98 -8.39 -0.07
N ALA A 143 -9.22 -8.87 -0.05
CA ALA A 143 -10.15 -8.60 1.04
C ALA A 143 -9.68 -9.24 2.36
N ALA A 144 -9.15 -10.46 2.31
CA ALA A 144 -8.53 -11.11 3.47
C ALA A 144 -7.30 -10.31 3.97
N PHE A 145 -6.43 -9.89 3.06
CA PHE A 145 -5.26 -9.06 3.40
C PHE A 145 -5.67 -7.73 4.06
N ARG A 146 -6.70 -7.06 3.54
CA ARG A 146 -7.24 -5.81 4.12
C ARG A 146 -7.74 -6.03 5.55
N ARG A 147 -8.51 -7.10 5.79
CA ARG A 147 -8.99 -7.45 7.16
C ARG A 147 -7.81 -7.65 8.12
N LEU A 148 -6.79 -8.37 7.68
CA LEU A 148 -5.60 -8.60 8.50
C LEU A 148 -4.81 -7.30 8.77
N LEU A 149 -4.78 -6.36 7.83
CA LEU A 149 -4.18 -5.04 8.04
C LEU A 149 -4.94 -4.24 9.11
N ASP A 150 -6.28 -4.36 9.18
CA ASP A 150 -7.10 -3.67 10.17
C ASP A 150 -6.87 -4.17 11.61
N GLU A 151 -6.44 -5.42 11.76
CA GLU A 151 -6.09 -5.99 13.06
C GLU A 151 -4.73 -5.51 13.58
N LEU A 152 -3.89 -4.91 12.73
CA LEU A 152 -2.55 -4.47 13.09
C LEU A 152 -2.53 -3.04 13.67
N PRO A 153 -1.66 -2.77 14.67
CA PRO A 153 -1.34 -1.40 15.04
C PRO A 153 -0.86 -0.58 13.83
N GLU A 154 -1.22 0.70 13.78
CA GLU A 154 -0.97 1.61 12.65
C GLU A 154 0.45 1.52 12.08
N GLY A 155 1.46 1.67 12.92
CA GLY A 155 2.85 1.65 12.45
C GLY A 155 3.31 0.28 11.93
N GLN A 156 2.65 -0.83 12.32
CA GLN A 156 2.89 -2.16 11.78
C GLN A 156 2.21 -2.33 10.42
N ALA A 157 0.95 -1.91 10.31
CA ALA A 157 0.20 -1.93 9.06
C ALA A 157 0.89 -1.10 7.97
N GLU A 158 1.34 0.12 8.31
CA GLU A 158 2.05 1.01 7.39
C GLU A 158 3.37 0.40 6.90
N CYS A 159 4.23 -0.09 7.81
CA CYS A 159 5.49 -0.73 7.44
C CYS A 159 5.27 -1.98 6.57
N LEU A 160 4.24 -2.78 6.90
CA LEU A 160 3.90 -3.97 6.13
C LEU A 160 3.37 -3.62 4.73
N ALA A 161 2.50 -2.62 4.63
CA ALA A 161 1.98 -2.14 3.34
C ALA A 161 3.12 -1.63 2.43
N TYR A 162 4.06 -0.85 2.94
CA TYR A 162 5.23 -0.43 2.17
C TYR A 162 6.10 -1.61 1.74
N ARG A 163 6.29 -2.61 2.61
CA ARG A 163 7.10 -3.78 2.27
C ARG A 163 6.45 -4.67 1.21
N VAL A 164 5.12 -4.87 1.30
CA VAL A 164 4.39 -5.82 0.44
C VAL A 164 3.92 -5.16 -0.87
N LEU A 165 3.36 -3.94 -0.80
CA LEU A 165 2.75 -3.30 -1.97
C LEU A 165 3.74 -2.48 -2.79
N LEU A 166 4.77 -1.91 -2.14
CA LEU A 166 5.77 -1.08 -2.78
C LEU A 166 7.13 -1.79 -2.91
N GLU A 167 7.27 -2.96 -2.28
CA GLU A 167 8.51 -3.75 -2.26
C GLU A 167 9.72 -2.96 -1.71
N HIS A 168 9.45 -1.92 -0.88
CA HIS A 168 10.50 -1.08 -0.35
C HIS A 168 11.45 -1.85 0.58
N PRO A 169 12.77 -1.65 0.46
CA PRO A 169 13.74 -2.17 1.41
C PRO A 169 13.60 -1.45 2.77
N LEU A 170 14.02 -2.11 3.85
CA LEU A 170 13.86 -1.58 5.22
C LEU A 170 14.43 -0.17 5.41
N PRO A 171 15.62 0.18 4.87
CA PRO A 171 16.15 1.54 4.98
C PRO A 171 15.26 2.60 4.30
N GLN A 172 14.61 2.27 3.19
CA GLN A 172 13.68 3.16 2.52
C GLN A 172 12.42 3.36 3.36
N ILE A 173 11.83 2.26 3.88
CA ILE A 173 10.67 2.35 4.78
C ILE A 173 11.00 3.20 6.01
N ALA A 174 12.20 3.05 6.58
CA ALA A 174 12.65 3.83 7.73
C ALA A 174 12.65 5.34 7.44
N ARG A 175 13.14 5.75 6.27
CA ARG A 175 13.09 7.14 5.80
C ARG A 175 11.66 7.63 5.59
N ASP A 176 10.83 6.78 4.98
CA ASP A 176 9.46 7.11 4.61
C ASP A 176 8.54 7.30 5.83
N VAL A 177 8.75 6.49 6.86
CA VAL A 177 7.96 6.50 8.12
C VAL A 177 8.60 7.38 9.20
N GLY A 178 9.85 7.80 9.01
CA GLY A 178 10.55 8.66 9.97
C GLY A 178 10.97 7.95 11.26
N VAL A 179 11.29 6.65 11.21
CA VAL A 179 11.72 5.85 12.37
C VAL A 179 13.01 5.09 12.07
N PRO A 180 13.79 4.67 13.09
CA PRO A 180 14.99 3.86 12.88
C PRO A 180 14.71 2.54 12.15
N VAL A 181 15.65 2.05 11.33
CA VAL A 181 15.54 0.78 10.59
C VAL A 181 15.22 -0.40 11.51
N ASN A 182 15.80 -0.44 12.69
CA ASN A 182 15.52 -1.49 13.67
C ASN A 182 14.06 -1.47 14.16
N THR A 183 13.45 -0.29 14.25
CA THR A 183 12.03 -0.14 14.56
C THR A 183 11.17 -0.69 13.42
N VAL A 184 11.51 -0.41 12.16
CA VAL A 184 10.83 -0.97 10.98
C VAL A 184 10.94 -2.50 10.98
N ARG A 185 12.15 -3.04 11.20
CA ARG A 185 12.38 -4.49 11.28
C ARG A 185 11.50 -5.14 12.36
N SER A 186 11.44 -4.52 13.55
CA SER A 186 10.62 -4.99 14.65
C SER A 186 9.12 -4.94 14.31
N ARG A 187 8.63 -3.83 13.73
CA ARG A 187 7.24 -3.66 13.32
C ARG A 187 6.82 -4.70 12.28
N ILE A 188 7.63 -4.92 11.24
CA ILE A 188 7.36 -5.94 10.21
C ILE A 188 7.38 -7.34 10.79
N ARG A 189 8.32 -7.65 11.69
CA ARG A 189 8.36 -8.95 12.36
C ARG A 189 7.10 -9.21 13.19
N LEU A 190 6.66 -8.23 13.98
CA LEU A 190 5.44 -8.33 14.78
C LEU A 190 4.20 -8.48 13.90
N ALA A 191 4.10 -7.69 12.84
CA ALA A 191 3.02 -7.81 11.86
C ALA A 191 2.97 -9.21 11.25
N ARG A 192 4.11 -9.74 10.78
CA ARG A 192 4.19 -11.09 10.21
C ARG A 192 3.82 -12.19 11.21
N ASN A 193 4.22 -12.06 12.47
CA ASN A 193 3.83 -13.01 13.50
C ASN A 193 2.33 -12.99 13.74
N HIS A 194 1.72 -11.80 13.86
CA HIS A 194 0.28 -11.67 13.99
C HIS A 194 -0.45 -12.29 12.80
N LEU A 195 -0.03 -11.98 11.58
CA LEU A 195 -0.61 -12.57 10.36
C LEU A 195 -0.51 -14.09 10.36
N ARG A 196 0.64 -14.64 10.69
CA ARG A 196 0.86 -16.09 10.76
C ARG A 196 -0.07 -16.74 11.78
N ASP A 197 -0.18 -16.15 12.97
CA ASP A 197 -1.02 -16.69 14.03
C ASP A 197 -2.51 -16.66 13.64
N ARG A 198 -2.94 -15.60 12.94
CA ARG A 198 -4.30 -15.48 12.38
C ARG A 198 -4.57 -16.49 11.26
N ILE A 199 -3.63 -16.69 10.35
CA ILE A 199 -3.74 -17.67 9.25
C ILE A 199 -3.80 -19.10 9.81
N LEU A 200 -2.98 -19.40 10.82
CA LEU A 200 -3.00 -20.72 11.47
C LEU A 200 -4.29 -20.98 12.26
N ALA A 201 -4.92 -19.93 12.79
CA ALA A 201 -6.18 -20.03 13.53
C ALA A 201 -7.43 -20.12 12.63
N ASP A 202 -7.34 -19.72 11.36
CA ASP A 202 -8.45 -19.70 10.41
C ASP A 202 -8.07 -20.42 9.11
N PRO A 203 -8.52 -21.67 8.92
CA PRO A 203 -8.22 -22.45 7.72
C PRO A 203 -8.64 -21.76 6.41
N THR A 204 -9.72 -20.94 6.45
CA THR A 204 -10.18 -20.22 5.24
C THR A 204 -9.21 -19.14 4.81
N LEU A 205 -8.49 -18.53 5.74
CA LEU A 205 -7.41 -17.59 5.45
C LEU A 205 -6.18 -18.31 4.90
N ALA A 206 -5.89 -19.51 5.40
CA ALA A 206 -4.77 -20.32 4.88
C ALA A 206 -5.01 -20.68 3.41
N ASP A 207 -6.21 -21.17 3.06
CA ASP A 207 -6.56 -21.53 1.67
C ASP A 207 -6.52 -20.33 0.72
N LEU A 208 -6.85 -19.13 1.21
CA LEU A 208 -6.88 -17.92 0.40
C LEU A 208 -5.51 -17.27 0.21
N LEU A 209 -4.62 -17.34 1.21
CA LEU A 209 -3.39 -16.56 1.25
C LEU A 209 -2.13 -17.38 0.99
N VAL A 210 -2.19 -18.69 1.14
CA VAL A 210 -1.09 -19.59 0.78
C VAL A 210 -1.34 -20.06 -0.66
N PRO A 211 -0.45 -19.74 -1.63
CA PRO A 211 -0.59 -20.25 -2.99
C PRO A 211 -0.58 -21.78 -2.97
N ASN A 212 -1.54 -22.41 -3.63
CA ASN A 212 -1.48 -23.84 -3.89
C ASN A 212 -0.23 -24.12 -4.73
N GLU A 213 0.54 -25.15 -4.36
CA GLU A 213 1.79 -25.53 -5.07
C GLU A 213 1.55 -25.89 -6.55
N ASP A 214 0.30 -26.06 -6.97
CA ASP A 214 -0.10 -26.41 -8.33
C ASP A 214 -0.16 -25.20 -9.30
N GLU A 215 0.10 -23.97 -8.84
CA GLU A 215 0.12 -22.75 -9.68
C GLU A 215 1.54 -22.26 -10.06
N ARG A 216 2.58 -23.11 -9.95
CA ARG A 216 3.96 -22.78 -10.38
C ARG A 216 4.33 -23.37 -11.71
#